data_dd0fc61bbd52cd1ae582e9feed5fd3ec
#
_entry.id   dd0fc61bbd52cd1ae582e9feed5fd3ec
#
_cell.length_a   1.000
_cell.length_b   1.000
_cell.length_c   1.000
_cell.angle_alpha   90.00
_cell.angle_beta   90.00
_cell.angle_gamma   90.00
#
_symmetry.space_group_name_H-M   'P 1'
#
loop_
_entity.id
_entity.type
_entity.pdbx_description
1 polymer ?
#
loop_
_entity_poly.entity_id
_entity_poly.type
_entity_poly.pdbx_seq_one_letter_code
_entity_poly.pdbx_strand_id
1 'polypeptide(L)'
;MAIYHLEAKVVSRGTGRSAVAASAYLSCSKILNDYDGVQHDYTRKKGLVWQEVFLPEFAPSEWKERGVLWNAVEENEKTKDSRLAREFVVALPIELSEAQWEKLLSDFISDTFVADGMCADVAIHDPYPPGHNPHAHIMLTVRPLDEKGNWQYKTQKEYLCVKNGEEQGFTADEFKIAQTEGWEKQYQYK
;
A
#
# COMPACT_ATOMS: atom_id res chain seq x y z
N MET A 1 15.68 -18.78 15.06
CA MET A 1 15.88 -18.72 13.58
C MET A 1 14.64 -18.04 12.99
N ALA A 2 14.80 -16.87 12.38
CA ALA A 2 13.70 -16.17 11.73
C ALA A 2 13.15 -17.03 10.57
N ILE A 3 11.84 -17.25 10.56
CA ILE A 3 11.15 -17.93 9.45
C ILE A 3 10.85 -16.83 8.42
N TYR A 4 11.51 -16.89 7.26
CA TYR A 4 11.18 -16.00 6.16
C TYR A 4 9.82 -16.37 5.58
N HIS A 5 8.88 -15.39 5.59
CA HIS A 5 7.64 -15.49 4.87
C HIS A 5 7.24 -14.10 4.35
N LEU A 6 7.00 -14.03 3.06
CA LEU A 6 6.47 -12.84 2.40
C LEU A 6 5.35 -13.28 1.47
N GLU A 7 4.15 -12.76 1.69
CA GLU A 7 3.01 -12.94 0.81
C GLU A 7 2.55 -11.58 0.29
N ALA A 8 2.32 -11.47 -1.03
CA ALA A 8 1.78 -10.27 -1.66
C ALA A 8 0.40 -10.59 -2.26
N LYS A 9 -0.60 -9.78 -1.91
CA LYS A 9 -1.98 -9.92 -2.34
C LYS A 9 -2.52 -8.63 -2.95
N VAL A 10 -3.55 -8.76 -3.77
CA VAL A 10 -4.34 -7.63 -4.25
C VAL A 10 -5.73 -7.69 -3.61
N VAL A 11 -6.14 -6.59 -3.01
CA VAL A 11 -7.53 -6.39 -2.61
C VAL A 11 -8.28 -5.83 -3.82
N SER A 12 -9.20 -6.61 -4.38
CA SER A 12 -9.94 -6.23 -5.57
C SER A 12 -11.44 -6.43 -5.39
N ARG A 13 -12.23 -5.45 -5.77
CA ARG A 13 -13.70 -5.52 -5.72
C ARG A 13 -14.22 -6.64 -6.61
N GLY A 14 -13.62 -6.86 -7.79
CA GLY A 14 -14.00 -7.93 -8.72
C GLY A 14 -13.87 -9.35 -8.15
N THR A 15 -13.07 -9.54 -7.08
CA THR A 15 -12.97 -10.80 -6.35
C THR A 15 -13.84 -10.83 -5.09
N GLY A 16 -14.75 -9.88 -4.92
CA GLY A 16 -15.63 -9.77 -3.75
C GLY A 16 -14.91 -9.26 -2.48
N ARG A 17 -13.72 -8.66 -2.61
CA ARG A 17 -12.98 -8.09 -1.49
C ARG A 17 -13.20 -6.58 -1.38
N SER A 18 -13.21 -6.07 -0.15
CA SER A 18 -13.30 -4.65 0.19
C SER A 18 -12.04 -4.19 0.89
N ALA A 19 -11.58 -2.97 0.59
CA ALA A 19 -10.46 -2.36 1.28
C ALA A 19 -10.82 -2.01 2.73
N VAL A 20 -12.06 -1.56 2.96
CA VAL A 20 -12.59 -1.29 4.32
C VAL A 20 -12.64 -2.57 5.14
N ALA A 21 -13.10 -3.70 4.57
CA ALA A 21 -13.13 -4.99 5.26
C ALA A 21 -11.72 -5.49 5.61
N ALA A 22 -10.75 -5.32 4.68
CA ALA A 22 -9.37 -5.72 4.89
C ALA A 22 -8.72 -4.88 6.01
N SER A 23 -8.93 -3.57 6.01
CA SER A 23 -8.46 -2.67 7.06
C SER A 23 -9.08 -2.99 8.42
N ALA A 24 -10.39 -3.20 8.50
CA ALA A 24 -11.06 -3.60 9.73
C ALA A 24 -10.50 -4.93 10.27
N TYR A 25 -10.20 -5.89 9.38
CA TYR A 25 -9.63 -7.19 9.76
C TYR A 25 -8.21 -7.06 10.33
N LEU A 26 -7.31 -6.33 9.63
CA LEU A 26 -5.93 -6.18 10.09
C LEU A 26 -5.82 -5.40 11.39
N SER A 27 -6.69 -4.40 11.59
CA SER A 27 -6.69 -3.54 12.77
C SER A 27 -7.56 -4.05 13.93
N CYS A 28 -8.19 -5.23 13.78
CA CYS A 28 -9.12 -5.77 14.78
C CYS A 28 -10.22 -4.77 15.17
N SER A 29 -10.68 -3.97 14.23
CA SER A 29 -11.61 -2.86 14.47
C SER A 29 -12.99 -3.09 13.85
N LYS A 30 -13.86 -2.11 14.05
CA LYS A 30 -15.20 -2.07 13.48
C LYS A 30 -15.31 -0.86 12.57
N ILE A 31 -15.51 -1.10 11.26
CA ILE A 31 -15.59 -0.04 10.25
C ILE A 31 -16.82 -0.26 9.36
N LEU A 32 -17.57 0.81 9.09
CA LEU A 32 -18.65 0.83 8.11
C LEU A 32 -18.06 1.06 6.72
N ASN A 33 -18.44 0.24 5.76
CA ASN A 33 -18.14 0.48 4.35
C ASN A 33 -19.27 1.29 3.72
N ASP A 34 -19.01 2.52 3.35
CA ASP A 34 -20.00 3.43 2.79
C ASP A 34 -20.41 3.04 1.36
N TYR A 35 -19.57 2.27 0.64
CA TYR A 35 -19.84 1.82 -0.72
C TYR A 35 -21.02 0.84 -0.80
N ASP A 36 -21.15 -0.08 0.17
CA ASP A 36 -22.17 -1.12 0.18
C ASP A 36 -23.03 -1.13 1.46
N GLY A 37 -22.75 -0.24 2.41
CA GLY A 37 -23.45 -0.13 3.70
C GLY A 37 -23.17 -1.27 4.67
N VAL A 38 -22.16 -2.11 4.39
CA VAL A 38 -21.82 -3.26 5.24
C VAL A 38 -20.92 -2.84 6.40
N GLN A 39 -21.31 -3.18 7.61
CA GLN A 39 -20.49 -3.01 8.80
C GLN A 39 -19.58 -4.21 9.00
N HIS A 40 -18.27 -3.98 8.86
CA HIS A 40 -17.26 -4.99 9.16
C HIS A 40 -16.82 -4.88 10.62
N ASP A 41 -17.00 -5.95 11.41
CA ASP A 41 -16.68 -5.97 12.84
C ASP A 41 -15.75 -7.13 13.18
N TYR A 42 -14.50 -6.81 13.45
CA TYR A 42 -13.45 -7.75 13.85
C TYR A 42 -12.91 -7.49 15.27
N THR A 43 -13.66 -6.76 16.09
CA THR A 43 -13.26 -6.40 17.48
C THR A 43 -13.05 -7.60 18.41
N ARG A 44 -13.58 -8.79 18.02
CA ARG A 44 -13.37 -10.04 18.77
C ARG A 44 -12.04 -10.73 18.43
N LYS A 45 -11.38 -10.33 17.34
CA LYS A 45 -10.08 -10.86 16.94
C LYS A 45 -9.02 -10.43 17.95
N LYS A 46 -8.11 -11.34 18.29
CA LYS A 46 -7.03 -11.12 19.25
C LYS A 46 -5.67 -11.21 18.57
N GLY A 47 -4.61 -10.83 19.29
CA GLY A 47 -3.24 -10.93 18.80
C GLY A 47 -2.74 -9.68 18.09
N LEU A 48 -3.49 -8.59 18.10
CA LEU A 48 -3.01 -7.29 17.65
C LEU A 48 -2.02 -6.74 18.68
N VAL A 49 -0.80 -6.44 18.25
CA VAL A 49 0.29 -5.88 19.05
C VAL A 49 0.41 -4.38 18.83
N TRP A 50 0.40 -3.97 17.57
CA TRP A 50 0.56 -2.59 17.18
C TRP A 50 -0.12 -2.30 15.86
N GLN A 51 -0.51 -1.04 15.65
CA GLN A 51 -1.10 -0.59 14.39
C GLN A 51 -0.91 0.90 14.18
N GLU A 52 -0.71 1.31 12.93
CA GLU A 52 -0.61 2.71 12.55
C GLU A 52 -1.01 2.95 11.10
N VAL A 53 -1.50 4.15 10.80
CA VAL A 53 -1.72 4.65 9.44
C VAL A 53 -0.65 5.67 9.12
N PHE A 54 0.13 5.42 8.06
CA PHE A 54 1.17 6.30 7.54
C PHE A 54 0.63 7.07 6.34
N LEU A 55 0.84 8.37 6.35
CA LEU A 55 0.37 9.27 5.31
C LEU A 55 1.52 10.11 4.78
N PRO A 56 1.57 10.39 3.46
CA PRO A 56 2.39 11.47 2.92
C PRO A 56 2.04 12.81 3.56
N GLU A 57 3.00 13.72 3.62
CA GLU A 57 2.86 15.03 4.28
C GLU A 57 1.66 15.85 3.75
N PHE A 58 1.38 15.72 2.45
CA PHE A 58 0.31 16.43 1.75
C PHE A 58 -1.04 15.68 1.73
N ALA A 59 -1.12 14.51 2.37
CA ALA A 59 -2.39 13.77 2.46
C ALA A 59 -3.37 14.47 3.42
N PRO A 60 -4.70 14.36 3.18
CA PRO A 60 -5.70 14.82 4.14
C PRO A 60 -5.47 14.23 5.53
N SER A 61 -5.37 15.08 6.55
CA SER A 61 -5.04 14.65 7.92
C SER A 61 -6.08 13.70 8.53
N GLU A 62 -7.34 13.81 8.12
CA GLU A 62 -8.43 12.94 8.53
C GLU A 62 -8.25 11.49 8.09
N TRP A 63 -7.39 11.23 7.11
CA TRP A 63 -7.07 9.87 6.68
C TRP A 63 -6.19 9.09 7.67
N LYS A 64 -5.72 9.74 8.74
CA LYS A 64 -5.18 9.03 9.91
C LYS A 64 -6.23 8.11 10.55
N GLU A 65 -7.52 8.45 10.38
CA GLU A 65 -8.60 7.52 10.67
C GLU A 65 -8.78 6.55 9.49
N ARG A 66 -8.45 5.28 9.71
CA ARG A 66 -8.43 4.25 8.66
C ARG A 66 -9.75 4.05 7.95
N GLY A 67 -10.87 4.21 8.69
CA GLY A 67 -12.20 4.13 8.09
C GLY A 67 -12.42 5.23 7.05
N VAL A 68 -11.94 6.44 7.33
CA VAL A 68 -12.01 7.57 6.38
C VAL A 68 -11.12 7.33 5.17
N LEU A 69 -9.87 6.89 5.38
CA LEU A 69 -8.93 6.58 4.29
C LEU A 69 -9.51 5.53 3.33
N TRP A 70 -9.94 4.38 3.86
CA TRP A 70 -10.34 3.27 3.00
C TRP A 70 -11.71 3.46 2.36
N ASN A 71 -12.62 4.21 2.97
CA ASN A 71 -13.83 4.69 2.31
C ASN A 71 -13.53 5.67 1.18
N ALA A 72 -12.57 6.60 1.35
CA ALA A 72 -12.13 7.48 0.28
C ALA A 72 -11.52 6.71 -0.91
N VAL A 73 -10.77 5.62 -0.65
CA VAL A 73 -10.27 4.72 -1.70
C VAL A 73 -11.42 4.01 -2.42
N GLU A 74 -12.39 3.44 -1.69
CA GLU A 74 -13.56 2.75 -2.28
C GLU A 74 -14.38 3.70 -3.15
N GLU A 75 -14.57 4.95 -2.72
CA GLU A 75 -15.31 5.98 -3.46
C GLU A 75 -14.56 6.42 -4.72
N ASN A 76 -13.24 6.58 -4.65
CA ASN A 76 -12.44 6.98 -5.81
C ASN A 76 -12.39 5.89 -6.89
N GLU A 77 -12.47 4.62 -6.51
CA GLU A 77 -12.38 3.48 -7.40
C GLU A 77 -13.75 3.04 -7.91
N LYS A 78 -14.20 3.62 -9.03
CA LYS A 78 -15.60 3.54 -9.51
C LYS A 78 -15.96 2.26 -10.27
N THR A 79 -14.99 1.44 -10.71
CA THR A 79 -15.30 0.25 -11.50
C THR A 79 -15.55 -0.97 -10.62
N LYS A 80 -16.40 -1.89 -11.10
CA LYS A 80 -16.73 -3.13 -10.40
C LYS A 80 -15.54 -4.07 -10.18
N ASP A 81 -14.48 -3.95 -11.00
CA ASP A 81 -13.29 -4.79 -10.96
C ASP A 81 -12.07 -4.02 -10.42
N SER A 82 -12.29 -2.88 -9.77
CA SER A 82 -11.19 -2.03 -9.27
C SER A 82 -10.29 -2.78 -8.30
N ARG A 83 -8.99 -2.60 -8.50
CA ARG A 83 -7.98 -2.90 -7.49
C ARG A 83 -7.99 -1.77 -6.48
N LEU A 84 -8.27 -2.12 -5.22
CA LEU A 84 -8.49 -1.18 -4.12
C LEU A 84 -7.22 -0.97 -3.28
N ALA A 85 -6.50 -2.06 -3.00
CA ALA A 85 -5.28 -2.03 -2.22
C ALA A 85 -4.31 -3.14 -2.63
N ARG A 86 -3.04 -2.99 -2.21
CA ARG A 86 -2.04 -4.06 -2.16
C ARG A 86 -1.82 -4.41 -0.71
N GLU A 87 -1.76 -5.70 -0.40
CA GLU A 87 -1.49 -6.19 0.94
C GLU A 87 -0.23 -7.04 0.93
N PHE A 88 0.68 -6.78 1.85
CA PHE A 88 1.81 -7.64 2.15
C PHE A 88 1.64 -8.23 3.53
N VAL A 89 1.96 -9.51 3.67
CA VAL A 89 2.09 -10.18 4.96
C VAL A 89 3.54 -10.61 5.10
N VAL A 90 4.22 -10.11 6.13
CA VAL A 90 5.66 -10.29 6.32
C VAL A 90 5.91 -10.87 7.71
N ALA A 91 6.61 -12.01 7.79
CA ALA A 91 7.04 -12.53 9.07
C ALA A 91 8.09 -11.62 9.71
N LEU A 92 7.96 -11.38 11.00
CA LEU A 92 8.91 -10.59 11.78
C LEU A 92 9.87 -11.49 12.55
N PRO A 93 11.14 -11.09 12.71
CA PRO A 93 12.10 -11.83 13.51
C PRO A 93 11.66 -11.89 14.97
N ILE A 94 11.53 -13.09 15.51
CA ILE A 94 11.16 -13.32 16.92
C ILE A 94 12.26 -12.88 17.90
N GLU A 95 13.46 -12.63 17.40
CA GLU A 95 14.61 -12.17 18.16
C GLU A 95 14.53 -10.66 18.50
N LEU A 96 13.65 -9.92 17.80
CA LEU A 96 13.44 -8.50 18.03
C LEU A 96 12.32 -8.28 19.05
N SER A 97 12.42 -7.19 19.80
CA SER A 97 11.32 -6.72 20.67
C SER A 97 10.23 -6.02 19.85
N GLU A 98 9.05 -5.87 20.44
CA GLU A 98 7.92 -5.14 19.84
C GLU A 98 8.34 -3.73 19.37
N ALA A 99 9.05 -2.97 20.22
CA ALA A 99 9.54 -1.63 19.86
C ALA A 99 10.52 -1.64 18.68
N GLN A 100 11.30 -2.73 18.52
CA GLN A 100 12.19 -2.88 17.37
C GLN A 100 11.40 -3.23 16.09
N TRP A 101 10.32 -4.03 16.20
CA TRP A 101 9.42 -4.29 15.06
C TRP A 101 8.73 -3.01 14.60
N GLU A 102 8.18 -2.21 15.55
CA GLU A 102 7.55 -0.93 15.26
C GLU A 102 8.49 0.01 14.52
N LYS A 103 9.70 0.20 15.06
CA LYS A 103 10.71 1.06 14.44
C LYS A 103 11.10 0.57 13.05
N LEU A 104 11.39 -0.73 12.89
CA LEU A 104 11.79 -1.32 11.60
C LEU A 104 10.72 -1.10 10.54
N LEU A 105 9.44 -1.34 10.88
CA LEU A 105 8.32 -1.16 9.95
C LEU A 105 8.08 0.31 9.65
N SER A 106 8.15 1.19 10.67
CA SER A 106 7.93 2.63 10.48
C SER A 106 8.97 3.22 9.54
N ASP A 107 10.24 2.92 9.75
CA ASP A 107 11.34 3.38 8.89
C ASP A 107 11.14 2.83 7.45
N PHE A 108 10.95 1.51 7.32
CA PHE A 108 10.78 0.87 6.01
C PHE A 108 9.58 1.43 5.22
N ILE A 109 8.43 1.60 5.87
CA ILE A 109 7.20 2.09 5.22
C ILE A 109 7.35 3.55 4.83
N SER A 110 7.92 4.37 5.70
CA SER A 110 8.12 5.79 5.44
C SER A 110 9.07 6.03 4.27
N ASP A 111 10.21 5.32 4.26
CA ASP A 111 11.25 5.50 3.27
C ASP A 111 10.91 4.87 1.89
N THR A 112 10.04 3.85 1.89
CA THR A 112 9.76 3.09 0.65
C THR A 112 8.43 3.49 0.02
N PHE A 113 7.34 3.54 0.77
CA PHE A 113 6.00 3.69 0.21
C PHE A 113 5.43 5.09 0.41
N VAL A 114 5.62 5.66 1.61
CA VAL A 114 5.10 7.01 1.91
C VAL A 114 5.88 8.06 1.15
N ALA A 115 7.19 7.88 1.01
CA ALA A 115 8.04 8.75 0.17
C ALA A 115 7.59 8.78 -1.30
N ASP A 116 7.03 7.67 -1.81
CA ASP A 116 6.44 7.56 -3.15
C ASP A 116 4.98 8.06 -3.23
N GLY A 117 4.47 8.68 -2.18
CA GLY A 117 3.12 9.25 -2.13
C GLY A 117 2.00 8.25 -1.79
N MET A 118 2.31 7.02 -1.38
CA MET A 118 1.31 6.03 -0.99
C MET A 118 0.90 6.20 0.47
N CYS A 119 -0.39 5.99 0.77
CA CYS A 119 -0.83 5.80 2.15
C CYS A 119 -0.67 4.33 2.53
N ALA A 120 -0.28 4.07 3.77
CA ALA A 120 -0.12 2.73 4.31
C ALA A 120 -0.90 2.54 5.61
N ASP A 121 -1.60 1.41 5.73
CA ASP A 121 -2.29 0.98 6.94
C ASP A 121 -1.63 -0.32 7.41
N VAL A 122 -1.08 -0.31 8.61
CA VAL A 122 -0.16 -1.34 9.10
C VAL A 122 -0.63 -1.88 10.42
N ALA A 123 -0.48 -3.18 10.61
CA ALA A 123 -0.69 -3.84 11.90
C ALA A 123 0.31 -4.96 12.13
N ILE A 124 0.79 -5.10 13.35
CA ILE A 124 1.57 -6.24 13.81
C ILE A 124 0.65 -7.16 14.59
N HIS A 125 0.68 -8.43 14.23
CA HIS A 125 -0.03 -9.48 14.94
C HIS A 125 0.98 -10.50 15.50
N ASP A 126 0.73 -10.93 16.74
CA ASP A 126 1.40 -12.07 17.35
C ASP A 126 0.34 -12.99 17.98
N PRO A 127 -0.13 -14.00 17.23
CA PRO A 127 -1.18 -14.91 17.69
C PRO A 127 -0.63 -15.93 18.70
N TYR A 128 -0.56 -15.54 19.96
CA TYR A 128 -0.13 -16.42 21.05
C TYR A 128 -1.27 -16.64 22.07
N PRO A 129 -1.56 -17.89 22.52
CA PRO A 129 -1.28 -19.18 21.91
C PRO A 129 -2.12 -19.42 20.64
N PRO A 130 -1.82 -20.41 19.75
CA PRO A 130 -1.00 -21.60 20.00
C PRO A 130 0.48 -21.45 19.65
N GLY A 131 0.91 -20.37 18.98
CA GLY A 131 2.30 -20.20 18.60
C GLY A 131 2.75 -18.74 18.60
N HIS A 132 4.02 -18.50 18.79
CA HIS A 132 4.67 -17.21 18.64
C HIS A 132 5.07 -17.08 17.15
N ASN A 133 4.29 -16.31 16.41
CA ASN A 133 4.49 -16.08 14.99
C ASN A 133 4.19 -14.61 14.63
N PRO A 134 5.05 -13.69 15.06
CA PRO A 134 4.84 -12.28 14.81
C PRO A 134 4.93 -12.00 13.30
N HIS A 135 3.94 -11.27 12.80
CA HIS A 135 3.88 -10.88 11.41
C HIS A 135 3.21 -9.52 11.23
N ALA A 136 3.65 -8.80 10.23
CA ALA A 136 3.07 -7.53 9.84
C ALA A 136 2.13 -7.70 8.65
N HIS A 137 0.97 -7.07 8.73
CA HIS A 137 0.12 -6.76 7.60
C HIS A 137 0.40 -5.32 7.19
N ILE A 138 0.74 -5.11 5.92
CA ILE A 138 1.00 -3.80 5.33
C ILE A 138 0.02 -3.64 4.17
N MET A 139 -0.95 -2.77 4.32
CA MET A 139 -1.93 -2.48 3.29
C MET A 139 -1.66 -1.10 2.69
N LEU A 140 -1.46 -1.05 1.37
CA LEU A 140 -1.05 0.14 0.63
C LEU A 140 -2.14 0.58 -0.34
N THR A 141 -2.30 1.89 -0.51
CA THR A 141 -3.11 2.43 -1.61
C THR A 141 -2.47 2.07 -2.96
N VAL A 142 -3.30 1.84 -3.99
CA VAL A 142 -2.81 1.52 -5.34
C VAL A 142 -2.41 2.79 -6.10
N ARG A 143 -3.06 3.91 -5.75
CA ARG A 143 -2.74 5.23 -6.30
C ARG A 143 -1.88 5.98 -5.32
N PRO A 144 -0.77 6.57 -5.76
CA PRO A 144 -0.09 7.57 -4.95
C PRO A 144 -0.88 8.90 -4.97
N LEU A 145 -0.53 9.80 -4.09
CA LEU A 145 -1.01 11.17 -4.06
C LEU A 145 0.02 12.09 -4.74
N ASP A 146 -0.46 13.18 -5.33
CA ASP A 146 0.39 14.29 -5.74
C ASP A 146 0.66 15.23 -4.54
N GLU A 147 1.55 16.21 -4.72
CA GLU A 147 1.89 17.22 -3.71
C GLU A 147 0.71 18.11 -3.26
N LYS A 148 -0.46 17.98 -3.90
CA LYS A 148 -1.70 18.68 -3.55
C LYS A 148 -2.70 17.76 -2.84
N GLY A 149 -2.33 16.50 -2.56
CA GLY A 149 -3.18 15.51 -1.93
C GLY A 149 -4.23 14.87 -2.86
N ASN A 150 -4.08 14.99 -4.19
CA ASN A 150 -5.00 14.36 -5.13
C ASN A 150 -4.51 12.99 -5.56
N TRP A 151 -5.44 12.04 -5.77
CA TRP A 151 -5.14 10.73 -6.31
C TRP A 151 -4.56 10.80 -7.72
N GLN A 152 -3.40 10.19 -7.91
CA GLN A 152 -2.77 10.03 -9.21
C GLN A 152 -3.29 8.79 -9.95
N TYR A 153 -2.82 8.59 -11.18
CA TYR A 153 -3.12 7.39 -11.96
C TYR A 153 -2.40 6.16 -11.38
N LYS A 154 -3.01 4.97 -11.53
CA LYS A 154 -2.41 3.68 -11.11
C LYS A 154 -1.20 3.27 -11.92
N THR A 155 -1.05 3.84 -13.11
CA THR A 155 0.00 3.51 -14.07
C THR A 155 0.54 4.80 -14.65
N GLN A 156 1.84 4.89 -14.72
CA GLN A 156 2.54 5.93 -15.45
C GLN A 156 2.95 5.35 -16.80
N LYS A 157 2.71 6.11 -17.88
CA LYS A 157 3.21 5.73 -19.21
C LYS A 157 4.61 6.24 -19.35
N GLU A 158 5.54 5.35 -19.63
CA GLU A 158 6.92 5.67 -19.94
C GLU A 158 7.27 5.22 -21.34
N TYR A 159 8.15 5.98 -21.98
CA TYR A 159 8.80 5.56 -23.22
C TYR A 159 10.09 4.84 -22.86
N LEU A 160 10.24 3.60 -23.27
CA LEU A 160 11.54 2.95 -23.24
C LEU A 160 12.42 3.65 -24.29
N CYS A 161 13.52 4.21 -23.84
CA CYS A 161 14.47 4.93 -24.69
C CYS A 161 15.85 4.29 -24.63
N VAL A 162 16.61 4.47 -25.68
CA VAL A 162 17.97 3.94 -25.80
C VAL A 162 18.95 5.06 -26.15
N LYS A 163 20.13 5.01 -25.52
CA LYS A 163 21.27 5.89 -25.83
C LYS A 163 22.58 5.12 -25.58
N ASN A 164 23.43 5.01 -26.61
CA ASN A 164 24.74 4.31 -26.53
C ASN A 164 24.63 2.86 -26.00
N GLY A 165 23.49 2.18 -26.21
CA GLY A 165 23.27 0.81 -25.74
C GLY A 165 22.73 0.71 -24.31
N GLU A 166 22.52 1.81 -23.62
CA GLU A 166 21.80 1.87 -22.33
C GLU A 166 20.32 2.09 -22.57
N GLU A 167 19.48 1.42 -21.77
CA GLU A 167 18.02 1.55 -21.82
C GLU A 167 17.51 2.23 -20.55
N GLN A 168 16.60 3.20 -20.73
CA GLN A 168 15.96 3.91 -19.62
C GLN A 168 14.52 4.29 -19.97
N GLY A 169 13.61 4.19 -18.96
CA GLY A 169 12.24 4.69 -19.05
C GLY A 169 12.18 6.20 -18.80
N PHE A 170 11.39 6.93 -19.61
CA PHE A 170 11.11 8.35 -19.43
C PHE A 170 9.62 8.60 -19.58
N THR A 171 9.05 9.41 -18.71
CA THR A 171 7.72 9.99 -18.92
C THR A 171 7.69 10.88 -20.15
N ALA A 172 6.50 11.30 -20.60
CA ALA A 172 6.38 12.16 -21.77
C ALA A 172 7.10 13.51 -21.60
N ASP A 173 7.14 14.05 -20.39
CA ASP A 173 7.78 15.34 -20.11
C ASP A 173 9.30 15.18 -19.92
N GLU A 174 9.73 14.15 -19.21
CA GLU A 174 11.17 13.82 -19.10
C GLU A 174 11.78 13.49 -20.46
N PHE A 175 11.04 12.81 -21.34
CA PHE A 175 11.53 12.50 -22.68
C PHE A 175 11.82 13.74 -23.51
N LYS A 176 11.07 14.85 -23.36
CA LYS A 176 11.36 16.10 -24.06
C LYS A 176 12.76 16.63 -23.74
N ILE A 177 13.19 16.45 -22.49
CA ILE A 177 14.53 16.84 -22.03
C ILE A 177 15.55 15.79 -22.51
N ALA A 178 15.29 14.51 -22.24
CA ALA A 178 16.17 13.40 -22.63
C ALA A 178 16.44 13.36 -24.14
N GLN A 179 15.47 13.72 -24.97
CA GLN A 179 15.65 13.81 -26.43
C GLN A 179 16.72 14.84 -26.83
N THR A 180 16.83 15.95 -26.10
CA THR A 180 17.88 16.95 -26.34
C THR A 180 19.28 16.44 -25.95
N GLU A 181 19.32 15.44 -25.07
CA GLU A 181 20.52 14.75 -24.62
C GLU A 181 20.91 13.56 -25.52
N GLY A 182 20.11 13.27 -26.56
CA GLY A 182 20.37 12.19 -27.50
C GLY A 182 19.76 10.84 -27.16
N TRP A 183 18.73 10.82 -26.27
CA TRP A 183 17.93 9.61 -26.06
C TRP A 183 16.90 9.44 -27.17
N GLU A 184 16.75 8.22 -27.68
CA GLU A 184 15.81 7.86 -28.75
C GLU A 184 14.81 6.83 -28.23
N LYS A 185 13.52 6.95 -28.62
CA LYS A 185 12.51 5.96 -28.29
C LYS A 185 12.81 4.62 -28.94
N GLN A 186 12.81 3.57 -28.16
CA GLN A 186 12.88 2.20 -28.66
C GLN A 186 11.48 1.76 -29.10
N TYR A 187 11.31 1.47 -30.38
CA TYR A 187 10.06 0.88 -30.88
C TYR A 187 10.12 -0.63 -30.67
N GLN A 188 9.28 -1.13 -29.75
CA GLN A 188 9.05 -2.58 -29.71
C GLN A 188 8.16 -2.97 -30.89
N TYR A 189 8.66 -3.79 -31.77
CA TYR A 189 7.79 -4.51 -32.70
C TYR A 189 6.96 -5.51 -31.91
N LYS A 190 5.62 -5.42 -32.05
CA LYS A 190 4.71 -6.43 -31.52
C LYS A 190 4.78 -7.67 -32.37
#